data_ddacf66cb5b7db7a3da9a5ad9112314e
#
_entry.id   ddacf66cb5b7db7a3da9a5ad9112314e
#
_cell.length_a   1.000
_cell.length_b   1.000
_cell.length_c   1.000
_cell.angle_alpha   90.00
_cell.angle_beta   90.00
_cell.angle_gamma   90.00
#
_symmetry.space_group_name_H-M   'P 1'
#
loop_
_entity.id
_entity.type
_entity.pdbx_description
1 polymer ?
#
loop_
_entity_poly.entity_id
_entity_poly.type
_entity_poly.pdbx_seq_one_letter_code
_entity_poly.pdbx_strand_id
1 'polypeptide(L)'
;MAILRIPTNFNIEIEFEIPEFYRRFLALFIDMILEYFYLRIVIEILNSANLSGWDGYGFSLLLLLPLFCYHFIMEVTMNGQSIGKKILGIRVVNEIGGRPSISQFLIRWLLRVSDLWIAIILILLISAPNLFRDAETSFVVICALAFIVTDIVMVVSSKKGQRIGDLLAKTILIRTNPKGSID
;
A
#
# COMPACT_ATOMS: atom_id res chain seq x y z
N MET A 1 10.67 -20.81 -1.99
CA MET A 1 9.73 -20.08 -1.08
C MET A 1 10.45 -19.87 0.24
N ALA A 2 10.43 -18.67 0.78
CA ALA A 2 11.03 -18.41 2.08
C ALA A 2 9.99 -18.74 3.17
N ILE A 3 10.38 -19.54 4.16
CA ILE A 3 9.57 -19.92 5.30
C ILE A 3 10.05 -19.09 6.48
N LEU A 4 9.13 -18.44 7.17
CA LEU A 4 9.39 -17.72 8.40
C LEU A 4 8.86 -18.54 9.57
N ARG A 5 9.73 -18.89 10.53
CA ARG A 5 9.36 -19.57 11.77
C ARG A 5 9.22 -18.54 12.88
N ILE A 6 8.06 -18.51 13.50
CA ILE A 6 7.77 -17.63 14.63
C ILE A 6 7.56 -18.50 15.86
N PRO A 7 8.42 -18.37 16.91
CA PRO A 7 8.20 -19.08 18.17
C PRO A 7 6.97 -18.47 18.87
N THR A 8 6.05 -19.33 19.27
CA THR A 8 4.90 -18.95 20.10
C THR A 8 5.21 -19.17 21.57
N ASN A 9 4.41 -18.54 22.45
CA ASN A 9 4.54 -18.68 23.90
C ASN A 9 4.37 -20.14 24.39
N PHE A 10 3.86 -21.03 23.54
CA PHE A 10 3.68 -22.46 23.84
C PHE A 10 4.83 -23.35 23.35
N ASN A 11 5.96 -22.74 22.97
CA ASN A 11 7.12 -23.45 22.43
C ASN A 11 6.82 -24.22 21.11
N ILE A 12 5.77 -23.80 20.39
CA ILE A 12 5.40 -24.33 19.08
C ILE A 12 5.85 -23.31 18.04
N GLU A 13 6.64 -23.74 17.06
CA GLU A 13 7.03 -22.92 15.92
C GLU A 13 5.91 -22.95 14.89
N ILE A 14 5.33 -21.78 14.58
CA ILE A 14 4.39 -21.65 13.49
C ILE A 14 5.17 -21.23 12.25
N GLU A 15 5.03 -22.03 11.18
CA GLU A 15 5.65 -21.75 9.89
C GLU A 15 4.70 -20.90 9.02
N PHE A 16 5.19 -19.75 8.57
CA PHE A 16 4.49 -18.88 7.63
C PHE A 16 5.23 -18.84 6.31
N GLU A 17 4.52 -19.01 5.21
CA GLU A 17 5.05 -18.78 3.89
C GLU A 17 5.06 -17.29 3.55
N ILE A 18 6.20 -16.77 3.10
CA ILE A 18 6.32 -15.41 2.62
C ILE A 18 5.81 -15.37 1.16
N PRO A 19 4.83 -14.50 0.83
CA PRO A 19 4.31 -14.40 -0.52
C PRO A 19 5.40 -13.90 -1.47
N GLU A 20 5.47 -14.49 -2.64
CA GLU A 20 6.36 -14.11 -3.72
C GLU A 20 6.06 -12.66 -4.19
N PHE A 21 7.08 -11.98 -4.69
CA PHE A 21 6.97 -10.58 -5.10
C PHE A 21 5.85 -10.34 -6.11
N TYR A 22 5.71 -11.21 -7.13
CA TYR A 22 4.69 -11.05 -8.16
C TYR A 22 3.25 -11.09 -7.61
N ARG A 23 2.98 -11.89 -6.56
CA ARG A 23 1.67 -11.92 -5.91
C ARG A 23 1.34 -10.59 -5.23
N ARG A 24 2.33 -9.98 -4.58
CA ARG A 24 2.16 -8.65 -3.95
C ARG A 24 1.89 -7.59 -4.99
N PHE A 25 2.60 -7.67 -6.13
CA PHE A 25 2.38 -6.77 -7.26
C PHE A 25 0.99 -6.95 -7.86
N LEU A 26 0.56 -8.20 -8.09
CA LEU A 26 -0.80 -8.48 -8.60
C LEU A 26 -1.90 -8.02 -7.63
N ALA A 27 -1.70 -8.18 -6.30
CA ALA A 27 -2.64 -7.67 -5.30
C ALA A 27 -2.80 -6.16 -5.40
N LEU A 28 -1.67 -5.45 -5.50
CA LEU A 28 -1.66 -4.00 -5.66
C LEU A 28 -2.33 -3.60 -6.98
N PHE A 29 -2.06 -4.32 -8.07
CA PHE A 29 -2.66 -4.04 -9.39
C PHE A 29 -4.19 -4.20 -9.37
N ILE A 30 -4.72 -5.22 -8.70
CA ILE A 30 -6.17 -5.41 -8.52
C ILE A 30 -6.75 -4.24 -7.70
N ASP A 31 -6.11 -3.85 -6.60
CA ASP A 31 -6.55 -2.72 -5.78
C ASP A 31 -6.55 -1.42 -6.61
N MET A 32 -5.52 -1.16 -7.43
CA MET A 32 -5.45 0.00 -8.32
C MET A 32 -6.57 0.02 -9.37
N ILE A 33 -6.96 -1.12 -9.91
CA ILE A 33 -8.10 -1.21 -10.83
C ILE A 33 -9.39 -0.78 -10.13
N LEU A 34 -9.63 -1.26 -8.90
CA LEU A 34 -10.80 -0.87 -8.12
C LEU A 34 -10.82 0.63 -7.81
N GLU A 35 -9.66 1.18 -7.40
CA GLU A 35 -9.50 2.62 -7.15
C GLU A 35 -9.72 3.45 -8.41
N TYR A 36 -9.24 2.97 -9.57
CA TYR A 36 -9.46 3.62 -10.86
C TYR A 36 -10.95 3.67 -11.24
N PHE A 37 -11.69 2.56 -11.09
CA PHE A 37 -13.13 2.56 -11.35
C PHE A 37 -13.88 3.51 -10.43
N TYR A 38 -13.53 3.52 -9.13
CA TYR A 38 -14.11 4.46 -8.18
C TYR A 38 -13.83 5.91 -8.58
N LEU A 39 -12.58 6.23 -8.94
CA LEU A 39 -12.18 7.57 -9.40
C LEU A 39 -12.95 8.00 -10.65
N ARG A 40 -13.18 7.10 -11.60
CA ARG A 40 -13.99 7.38 -12.80
C ARG A 40 -15.43 7.78 -12.43
N ILE A 41 -16.03 7.06 -11.50
CA ILE A 41 -17.39 7.39 -10.99
C ILE A 41 -17.37 8.76 -10.30
N VAL A 42 -16.40 9.04 -9.46
CA VAL A 42 -16.27 10.34 -8.77
C VAL A 42 -16.14 11.49 -9.77
N ILE A 43 -15.30 11.34 -10.79
CA ILE A 43 -15.12 12.36 -11.85
C ILE A 43 -16.45 12.63 -12.56
N GLU A 44 -17.21 11.59 -12.89
CA GLU A 44 -18.52 11.76 -13.56
C GLU A 44 -19.53 12.50 -12.67
N ILE A 45 -19.58 12.16 -11.39
CA ILE A 45 -20.42 12.86 -10.40
C ILE A 45 -20.01 14.33 -10.30
N LEU A 46 -18.73 14.64 -10.19
CA LEU A 46 -18.23 16.00 -10.07
C LEU A 46 -18.54 16.82 -11.33
N ASN A 47 -18.42 16.26 -12.51
CA ASN A 47 -18.74 16.91 -13.77
C ASN A 47 -20.24 17.19 -13.90
N SER A 48 -21.09 16.28 -13.42
CA SER A 48 -22.55 16.45 -13.48
C SER A 48 -23.09 17.43 -12.44
N ALA A 49 -22.42 17.54 -11.30
CA ALA A 49 -22.86 18.38 -10.18
C ALA A 49 -22.71 19.89 -10.44
N ASN A 50 -21.87 20.29 -11.42
CA ASN A 50 -21.63 21.70 -11.81
C ASN A 50 -21.34 22.64 -10.61
N LEU A 51 -20.72 22.10 -9.56
CA LEU A 51 -20.41 22.85 -8.35
C LEU A 51 -19.19 23.75 -8.58
N SER A 52 -19.28 25.01 -8.16
CA SER A 52 -18.20 25.98 -8.27
C SER A 52 -17.88 26.59 -6.91
N GLY A 53 -16.64 27.10 -6.78
CA GLY A 53 -16.19 27.74 -5.56
C GLY A 53 -15.90 26.77 -4.41
N TRP A 54 -16.02 27.26 -3.17
CA TRP A 54 -15.68 26.51 -1.96
C TRP A 54 -16.52 25.25 -1.75
N ASP A 55 -17.80 25.29 -2.11
CA ASP A 55 -18.72 24.14 -2.01
C ASP A 55 -18.26 22.99 -2.94
N GLY A 56 -17.81 23.34 -4.14
CA GLY A 56 -17.26 22.37 -5.09
C GLY A 56 -15.98 21.71 -4.58
N TYR A 57 -15.07 22.46 -3.97
CA TYR A 57 -13.84 21.90 -3.37
C TYR A 57 -14.15 20.99 -2.19
N GLY A 58 -15.04 21.41 -1.27
CA GLY A 58 -15.45 20.60 -0.12
C GLY A 58 -16.09 19.29 -0.55
N PHE A 59 -16.98 19.32 -1.51
CA PHE A 59 -17.64 18.13 -2.06
C PHE A 59 -16.64 17.20 -2.76
N SER A 60 -15.70 17.73 -3.54
CA SER A 60 -14.65 16.96 -4.19
C SER A 60 -13.75 16.25 -3.17
N LEU A 61 -13.32 16.93 -2.12
CA LEU A 61 -12.51 16.34 -1.05
C LEU A 61 -13.26 15.22 -0.33
N LEU A 62 -14.55 15.40 -0.05
CA LEU A 62 -15.37 14.37 0.59
C LEU A 62 -15.50 13.11 -0.26
N LEU A 63 -15.69 13.26 -1.58
CA LEU A 63 -15.75 12.13 -2.50
C LEU A 63 -14.39 11.45 -2.72
N LEU A 64 -13.28 12.17 -2.63
CA LEU A 64 -11.94 11.60 -2.78
C LEU A 64 -11.41 10.96 -1.49
N LEU A 65 -11.99 11.28 -0.34
CA LEU A 65 -11.57 10.76 0.96
C LEU A 65 -11.60 9.23 1.05
N PRO A 66 -12.65 8.51 0.56
CA PRO A 66 -12.66 7.05 0.55
C PRO A 66 -11.52 6.45 -0.27
N LEU A 67 -11.16 7.05 -1.40
CA LEU A 67 -10.01 6.62 -2.22
C LEU A 67 -8.70 6.71 -1.44
N PHE A 68 -8.50 7.84 -0.77
CA PHE A 68 -7.30 8.09 0.01
C PHE A 68 -7.18 7.13 1.20
N CYS A 69 -8.29 6.86 1.90
CA CYS A 69 -8.32 5.99 3.07
C CYS A 69 -8.55 4.50 2.74
N TYR A 70 -8.73 4.12 1.46
CA TYR A 70 -9.10 2.78 1.03
C TYR A 70 -8.26 1.68 1.69
N HIS A 71 -6.96 1.75 1.54
CA HIS A 71 -6.05 0.74 2.06
C HIS A 71 -6.08 0.64 3.59
N PHE A 72 -6.18 1.79 4.28
CA PHE A 72 -6.27 1.82 5.74
C PHE A 72 -7.56 1.18 6.23
N ILE A 73 -8.69 1.62 5.69
CA ILE A 73 -10.01 1.11 6.07
C ILE A 73 -10.11 -0.40 5.79
N MET A 74 -9.67 -0.83 4.60
CA MET A 74 -9.72 -2.25 4.23
C MET A 74 -8.80 -3.12 5.09
N GLU A 75 -7.56 -2.70 5.36
CA GLU A 75 -6.65 -3.46 6.22
C GLU A 75 -7.17 -3.55 7.67
N VAL A 76 -7.80 -2.50 8.19
CA VAL A 76 -8.38 -2.53 9.55
C VAL A 76 -9.63 -3.42 9.61
N THR A 77 -10.55 -3.29 8.63
CA THR A 77 -11.83 -4.03 8.63
C THR A 77 -11.66 -5.49 8.23
N MET A 78 -10.78 -5.78 7.27
CA MET A 78 -10.54 -7.13 6.74
C MET A 78 -9.34 -7.85 7.41
N ASN A 79 -8.99 -7.50 8.65
CA ASN A 79 -7.92 -8.18 9.40
C ASN A 79 -6.57 -8.23 8.67
N GLY A 80 -6.12 -7.10 8.13
CA GLY A 80 -4.84 -6.99 7.43
C GLY A 80 -4.88 -7.38 5.95
N GLN A 81 -6.05 -7.35 5.33
CA GLN A 81 -6.20 -7.65 3.91
C GLN A 81 -6.89 -6.48 3.20
N SER A 82 -6.44 -6.15 1.98
CA SER A 82 -7.25 -5.42 0.99
C SER A 82 -8.00 -6.42 0.11
N ILE A 83 -8.85 -5.95 -0.78
CA ILE A 83 -9.59 -6.83 -1.70
C ILE A 83 -8.61 -7.61 -2.57
N GLY A 84 -7.62 -6.94 -3.18
CA GLY A 84 -6.60 -7.61 -3.99
C GLY A 84 -5.77 -8.61 -3.19
N LYS A 85 -5.39 -8.28 -1.96
CA LYS A 85 -4.67 -9.21 -1.07
C LYS A 85 -5.51 -10.42 -0.68
N LYS A 86 -6.81 -10.24 -0.46
CA LYS A 86 -7.74 -11.33 -0.14
C LYS A 86 -7.88 -12.31 -1.30
N ILE A 87 -8.01 -11.81 -2.53
CA ILE A 87 -8.10 -12.64 -3.75
C ILE A 87 -6.84 -13.49 -3.93
N LEU A 88 -5.66 -12.93 -3.62
CA LEU A 88 -4.38 -13.64 -3.78
C LEU A 88 -3.93 -14.43 -2.54
N GLY A 89 -4.76 -14.46 -1.50
CA GLY A 89 -4.46 -15.19 -0.27
C GLY A 89 -3.26 -14.62 0.47
N ILE A 90 -3.16 -13.27 0.58
CA ILE A 90 -2.11 -12.56 1.29
C ILE A 90 -2.72 -11.83 2.48
N ARG A 91 -2.03 -11.86 3.63
CA ARG A 91 -2.43 -11.15 4.85
C ARG A 91 -1.25 -10.46 5.50
N VAL A 92 -1.52 -9.32 6.10
CA VAL A 92 -0.58 -8.62 6.99
C VAL A 92 -0.76 -9.14 8.40
N VAL A 93 0.35 -9.51 9.05
CA VAL A 93 0.41 -9.90 10.45
C VAL A 93 1.50 -9.10 11.17
N ASN A 94 1.45 -9.05 12.49
CA ASN A 94 2.55 -8.52 13.29
C ASN A 94 3.72 -9.51 13.33
N GLU A 95 4.86 -9.12 13.88
CA GLU A 95 6.05 -9.97 13.97
C GLU A 95 5.84 -11.24 14.84
N ILE A 96 4.80 -11.27 15.66
CA ILE A 96 4.44 -12.40 16.53
C ILE A 96 3.41 -13.33 15.83
N GLY A 97 3.01 -13.01 14.57
CA GLY A 97 2.03 -13.79 13.80
C GLY A 97 0.56 -13.45 14.11
N GLY A 98 0.30 -12.51 15.02
CA GLY A 98 -1.04 -12.05 15.37
C GLY A 98 -1.58 -10.94 14.47
N ARG A 99 -2.80 -10.48 14.79
CA ARG A 99 -3.42 -9.33 14.11
C ARG A 99 -2.63 -8.05 14.43
N PRO A 100 -2.27 -7.22 13.45
CA PRO A 100 -1.65 -5.93 13.70
C PRO A 100 -2.59 -4.98 14.44
N SER A 101 -2.03 -4.08 15.24
CA SER A 101 -2.77 -3.00 15.89
C SER A 101 -3.16 -1.91 14.89
N ILE A 102 -4.14 -1.09 15.26
CA ILE A 102 -4.58 0.05 14.43
C ILE A 102 -3.42 1.01 14.16
N SER A 103 -2.56 1.25 15.15
CA SER A 103 -1.36 2.09 15.00
C SER A 103 -0.37 1.52 13.97
N GLN A 104 -0.20 0.20 13.93
CA GLN A 104 0.64 -0.45 12.92
C GLN A 104 0.06 -0.29 11.52
N PHE A 105 -1.26 -0.42 11.35
CA PHE A 105 -1.91 -0.13 10.07
C PHE A 105 -1.79 1.34 9.67
N LEU A 106 -1.90 2.27 10.63
CA LEU A 106 -1.75 3.69 10.39
C LEU A 106 -0.34 4.05 9.90
N ILE A 107 0.70 3.53 10.55
CA ILE A 107 2.10 3.74 10.13
C ILE A 107 2.32 3.24 8.70
N ARG A 108 1.84 2.04 8.39
CA ARG A 108 1.91 1.47 7.04
C ARG A 108 1.21 2.34 6.00
N TRP A 109 0.01 2.84 6.35
CA TRP A 109 -0.78 3.68 5.46
C TRP A 109 -0.11 5.03 5.21
N LEU A 110 0.40 5.69 6.25
CA LEU A 110 1.11 6.97 6.11
C LEU A 110 2.33 6.86 5.18
N LEU A 111 3.12 5.81 5.32
CA LEU A 111 4.27 5.59 4.45
C LEU A 111 3.86 5.21 3.02
N ARG A 112 2.75 4.50 2.85
CA ARG A 112 2.21 4.21 1.52
C ARG A 112 1.67 5.46 0.82
N VAL A 113 1.06 6.37 1.58
CA VAL A 113 0.61 7.66 1.05
C VAL A 113 1.79 8.48 0.54
N SER A 114 2.94 8.45 1.23
CA SER A 114 4.15 9.10 0.71
C SER A 114 4.59 8.52 -0.63
N ASP A 115 4.54 7.21 -0.83
CA ASP A 115 4.86 6.56 -2.10
C ASP A 115 3.94 7.01 -3.24
N LEU A 116 2.63 7.17 -2.95
CA LEU A 116 1.66 7.68 -3.93
C LEU A 116 1.95 9.13 -4.32
N TRP A 117 2.27 10.00 -3.36
CA TRP A 117 2.65 11.38 -3.64
C TRP A 117 3.90 11.47 -4.50
N ILE A 118 4.88 10.63 -4.21
CA ILE A 118 6.11 10.53 -4.99
C ILE A 118 5.81 10.09 -6.42
N ALA A 119 4.94 9.09 -6.60
CA ALA A 119 4.52 8.65 -7.93
C ALA A 119 3.79 9.75 -8.71
N ILE A 120 2.92 10.51 -8.06
CA ILE A 120 2.21 11.66 -8.65
C ILE A 120 3.22 12.74 -9.08
N ILE A 121 4.17 13.08 -8.24
CA ILE A 121 5.23 14.06 -8.56
C ILE A 121 6.03 13.61 -9.79
N LEU A 122 6.38 12.33 -9.88
CA LEU A 122 7.09 11.79 -11.04
C LEU A 122 6.26 11.84 -12.33
N ILE A 123 4.96 11.52 -12.25
CA ILE A 123 4.05 11.63 -13.39
C ILE A 123 3.94 13.09 -13.85
N LEU A 124 3.79 14.03 -12.92
CA LEU A 124 3.73 15.46 -13.24
C LEU A 124 5.04 15.95 -13.87
N LEU A 125 6.17 15.45 -13.42
CA LEU A 125 7.48 15.80 -13.98
C LEU A 125 7.63 15.34 -15.43
N ILE A 126 7.15 14.14 -15.74
CA ILE A 126 7.15 13.59 -17.10
C ILE A 126 6.16 14.34 -17.99
N SER A 127 4.97 14.67 -17.46
CA SER A 127 3.89 15.31 -18.22
C SER A 127 4.10 16.81 -18.43
N ALA A 128 4.77 17.48 -17.50
CA ALA A 128 4.98 18.92 -17.51
C ALA A 128 6.41 19.30 -17.05
N PRO A 129 7.43 18.97 -17.86
CA PRO A 129 8.83 19.17 -17.48
C PRO A 129 9.20 20.64 -17.23
N ASN A 130 8.40 21.58 -17.73
CA ASN A 130 8.62 23.01 -17.50
C ASN A 130 8.32 23.47 -16.07
N LEU A 131 7.55 22.71 -15.30
CA LEU A 131 7.26 23.01 -13.89
C LEU A 131 8.46 22.77 -12.97
N PHE A 132 9.47 22.03 -13.44
CA PHE A 132 10.58 21.53 -12.61
C PHE A 132 11.95 21.94 -13.18
N ARG A 133 12.06 23.20 -13.68
CA ARG A 133 13.30 23.69 -14.26
C ARG A 133 14.31 24.20 -13.21
N ASP A 134 13.84 24.45 -12.00
CA ASP A 134 14.68 25.01 -10.94
C ASP A 134 15.49 23.92 -10.22
N ALA A 135 16.68 24.29 -9.75
CA ALA A 135 17.57 23.36 -9.07
C ALA A 135 16.94 22.76 -7.79
N GLU A 136 16.12 23.54 -7.08
CA GLU A 136 15.42 23.09 -5.87
C GLU A 136 14.41 21.98 -6.18
N THR A 137 13.62 22.13 -7.24
CA THR A 137 12.64 21.12 -7.65
C THR A 137 13.32 19.85 -8.16
N SER A 138 14.45 19.99 -8.88
CA SER A 138 15.25 18.84 -9.32
C SER A 138 15.79 18.04 -8.14
N PHE A 139 16.25 18.69 -7.08
CA PHE A 139 16.72 18.04 -5.85
C PHE A 139 15.60 17.22 -5.18
N VAL A 140 14.41 17.80 -5.03
CA VAL A 140 13.24 17.10 -4.45
C VAL A 140 12.91 15.85 -5.24
N VAL A 141 12.95 15.93 -6.56
CA VAL A 141 12.68 14.78 -7.44
C VAL A 141 13.73 13.67 -7.29
N ILE A 142 15.01 14.02 -7.20
CA ILE A 142 16.08 13.04 -6.99
C ILE A 142 15.90 12.33 -5.64
N CYS A 143 15.57 13.06 -4.58
CA CYS A 143 15.28 12.50 -3.27
C CYS A 143 14.07 11.56 -3.30
N ALA A 144 13.02 11.94 -4.01
CA ALA A 144 11.82 11.15 -4.20
C ALA A 144 12.10 9.83 -4.95
N LEU A 145 12.87 9.90 -6.05
CA LEU A 145 13.31 8.72 -6.78
C LEU A 145 14.17 7.79 -5.92
N ALA A 146 15.11 8.36 -5.18
CA ALA A 146 15.97 7.59 -4.27
C ALA A 146 15.14 6.85 -3.21
N PHE A 147 14.08 7.46 -2.69
CA PHE A 147 13.19 6.83 -1.71
C PHE A 147 12.45 5.63 -2.33
N ILE A 148 11.84 5.78 -3.52
CA ILE A 148 11.16 4.68 -4.22
C ILE A 148 12.13 3.53 -4.51
N VAL A 149 13.30 3.85 -5.06
CA VAL A 149 14.31 2.83 -5.36
C VAL A 149 14.72 2.07 -4.10
N THR A 150 14.91 2.78 -2.99
CA THR A 150 15.26 2.18 -1.71
C THR A 150 14.15 1.23 -1.22
N ASP A 151 12.87 1.63 -1.32
CA ASP A 151 11.74 0.77 -0.91
C ASP A 151 11.67 -0.51 -1.76
N ILE A 152 11.86 -0.40 -3.09
CA ILE A 152 11.89 -1.56 -4.00
C ILE A 152 13.09 -2.48 -3.65
N VAL A 153 14.28 -1.92 -3.47
CA VAL A 153 15.48 -2.67 -3.12
C VAL A 153 15.30 -3.40 -1.79
N MET A 154 14.71 -2.75 -0.80
CA MET A 154 14.42 -3.35 0.51
C MET A 154 13.50 -4.57 0.38
N VAL A 155 12.44 -4.49 -0.44
CA VAL A 155 11.53 -5.61 -0.66
C VAL A 155 12.23 -6.79 -1.34
N VAL A 156 13.07 -6.50 -2.33
CA VAL A 156 13.75 -7.55 -3.11
C VAL A 156 14.90 -8.19 -2.32
N SER A 157 15.66 -7.38 -1.59
CA SER A 157 16.88 -7.83 -0.88
C SER A 157 16.59 -8.44 0.49
N SER A 158 15.44 -8.07 1.13
CA SER A 158 15.16 -8.57 2.47
C SER A 158 14.63 -10.00 2.43
N LYS A 159 15.16 -10.86 3.32
CA LYS A 159 14.69 -12.26 3.47
C LYS A 159 13.19 -12.34 3.81
N LYS A 160 12.65 -11.34 4.48
CA LYS A 160 11.24 -11.23 4.85
C LYS A 160 10.39 -10.47 3.82
N GLY A 161 11.03 -9.88 2.80
CA GLY A 161 10.37 -9.08 1.77
C GLY A 161 9.58 -7.90 2.35
N GLN A 162 10.09 -7.25 3.38
CA GLN A 162 9.44 -6.12 4.05
C GLN A 162 9.82 -4.81 3.35
N ARG A 163 8.83 -3.93 3.15
CA ARG A 163 9.05 -2.53 2.77
C ARG A 163 9.46 -1.72 3.99
N ILE A 164 9.93 -0.50 3.78
CA ILE A 164 10.26 0.44 4.86
C ILE A 164 9.06 0.60 5.81
N GLY A 165 7.85 0.76 5.27
CA GLY A 165 6.61 0.85 6.05
C GLY A 165 6.29 -0.40 6.85
N ASP A 166 6.55 -1.59 6.30
CA ASP A 166 6.35 -2.86 7.00
C ASP A 166 7.33 -3.01 8.16
N LEU A 167 8.59 -2.62 7.94
CA LEU A 167 9.65 -2.68 8.94
C LEU A 167 9.37 -1.73 10.13
N LEU A 168 9.02 -0.47 9.84
CA LEU A 168 8.70 0.52 10.87
C LEU A 168 7.44 0.17 11.65
N ALA A 169 6.44 -0.42 10.99
CA ALA A 169 5.22 -0.91 11.63
C ALA A 169 5.40 -2.27 12.32
N LYS A 170 6.58 -2.92 12.21
CA LYS A 170 6.82 -4.28 12.74
C LYS A 170 5.77 -5.28 12.26
N THR A 171 5.53 -5.31 10.96
CA THR A 171 4.55 -6.17 10.31
C THR A 171 5.19 -6.98 9.18
N ILE A 172 4.58 -8.11 8.87
CA ILE A 172 5.06 -9.04 7.85
C ILE A 172 3.87 -9.44 6.97
N LEU A 173 4.12 -9.62 5.68
CA LEU A 173 3.14 -10.22 4.79
C LEU A 173 3.33 -11.73 4.76
N ILE A 174 2.23 -12.44 5.00
CA ILE A 174 2.18 -13.90 4.97
C ILE A 174 1.15 -14.39 3.95
N ARG A 175 1.27 -15.64 3.56
CA ARG A 175 0.29 -16.34 2.73
C ARG A 175 -0.75 -17.00 3.64
N THR A 176 -2.03 -16.84 3.33
CA THR A 176 -3.15 -17.40 4.13
C THR A 176 -3.50 -18.84 3.77
N ASN A 177 -3.11 -19.31 2.55
CA ASN A 177 -3.25 -20.71 2.13
C ASN A 177 -1.87 -21.29 1.86
N PRO A 178 -1.16 -21.85 2.86
CA PRO A 178 0.03 -22.64 2.60
C PRO A 178 -0.36 -23.85 1.72
N LYS A 179 0.41 -24.11 0.66
CA LYS A 179 0.29 -25.36 -0.09
C LYS A 179 0.71 -26.50 0.84
N GLY A 180 -0.22 -27.17 1.46
CA GLY A 180 0.07 -28.27 2.39
C GLY A 180 -0.88 -28.38 3.58
N SER A 181 -1.98 -27.62 3.62
CA SER A 181 -3.11 -27.97 4.49
C SER A 181 -3.66 -29.30 3.97
N ILE A 182 -3.33 -30.37 4.65
CA ILE A 182 -3.96 -31.68 4.49
C ILE A 182 -5.40 -31.48 4.93
N ASP A 183 -6.33 -31.69 4.01
CA ASP A 183 -7.77 -31.82 4.27
C ASP A 183 -8.04 -32.97 5.23
#